data_4e49c7595a746a8b5d668ce4b41ab642
#
_entry.id   4e49c7595a746a8b5d668ce4b41ab642
#
_cell.length_a   1.000
_cell.length_b   1.000
_cell.length_c   1.000
_cell.angle_alpha   90.00
_cell.angle_beta   90.00
_cell.angle_gamma   90.00
#
_symmetry.space_group_name_H-M   'P 1'
#
loop_
_entity.id
_entity.type
_entity.pdbx_description
1 polymer ?
#
loop_
_entity_poly.entity_id
_entity_poly.type
_entity_poly.pdbx_seq_one_letter_code
_entity_poly.pdbx_strand_id
1 'polypeptide(L)'
;MYCKVTCLFLFLSIFSCKTSLEAPIFKSSTNKPKLVVGVVVDQMRFEYLNRFKNKYSSQGFLRLMNQGYSCNNHHFNYIPTLTGPGHASIFSGTTPSVHGIIGNDWYDKTTERTVYCTTNNKYGPVGADTTYGKVAPTNLKVTTVADQNRIFTQMRGKTIGVSIKDRGAVFPAGHTANGAYWFEGLNEGKWMTSSYYMDALPKWVVDFNAPSNISKYVKTWNTLYDINLYQESGPD
;
A
#
# COMPACT_ATOMS: atom_id res chain seq x y z
N MET A 1 -50.37 23.06 -63.02
CA MET A 1 -49.04 23.66 -62.85
C MET A 1 -48.33 22.89 -61.74
N TYR A 2 -47.55 21.87 -62.13
CA TYR A 2 -46.91 20.95 -61.16
C TYR A 2 -45.48 21.39 -60.90
N CYS A 3 -45.20 21.74 -59.68
CA CYS A 3 -43.86 22.09 -59.20
C CYS A 3 -43.11 20.81 -58.83
N LYS A 4 -42.07 20.44 -59.60
CA LYS A 4 -41.14 19.32 -59.29
C LYS A 4 -40.12 19.79 -58.30
N VAL A 5 -40.22 19.28 -57.06
CA VAL A 5 -39.14 19.45 -56.06
C VAL A 5 -38.12 18.36 -56.28
N THR A 6 -36.92 18.77 -56.72
CA THR A 6 -35.75 17.90 -56.88
C THR A 6 -35.02 17.82 -55.56
N CYS A 7 -35.08 16.71 -54.83
CA CYS A 7 -34.28 16.43 -53.63
C CYS A 7 -32.83 16.10 -54.08
N LEU A 8 -31.92 16.99 -53.74
CA LEU A 8 -30.47 16.77 -53.87
C LEU A 8 -29.95 16.02 -52.63
N PHE A 9 -29.67 14.73 -52.78
CA PHE A 9 -28.98 13.94 -51.74
C PHE A 9 -27.50 14.27 -51.75
N LEU A 10 -27.02 14.96 -50.72
CA LEU A 10 -25.61 15.17 -50.45
C LEU A 10 -25.04 13.93 -49.79
N PHE A 11 -24.27 13.12 -50.49
CA PHE A 11 -23.49 12.03 -49.89
C PHE A 11 -22.28 12.62 -49.16
N LEU A 12 -22.36 12.70 -47.79
CA LEU A 12 -21.19 12.92 -46.95
C LEU A 12 -20.43 11.59 -46.82
N SER A 13 -19.37 11.42 -47.56
CA SER A 13 -18.38 10.36 -47.38
C SER A 13 -17.59 10.66 -46.11
N ILE A 14 -17.91 9.98 -45.04
CA ILE A 14 -17.14 10.01 -43.78
C ILE A 14 -15.87 9.16 -44.02
N PHE A 15 -14.75 9.80 -44.30
CA PHE A 15 -13.43 9.19 -44.24
C PHE A 15 -13.12 8.89 -42.75
N SER A 16 -13.47 7.69 -42.32
CA SER A 16 -13.02 7.16 -41.01
C SER A 16 -11.55 6.80 -41.14
N CYS A 17 -10.69 7.69 -40.70
CA CYS A 17 -9.27 7.41 -40.53
C CYS A 17 -9.11 6.39 -39.41
N LYS A 18 -9.01 5.09 -39.76
CA LYS A 18 -8.60 4.06 -38.83
C LYS A 18 -7.11 4.21 -38.52
N THR A 19 -6.74 5.07 -37.60
CA THR A 19 -5.45 4.95 -36.93
C THR A 19 -5.57 3.74 -35.97
N SER A 20 -5.16 2.58 -36.45
CA SER A 20 -4.91 1.46 -35.56
C SER A 20 -3.70 1.81 -34.68
N LEU A 21 -3.94 2.38 -33.51
CA LEU A 21 -2.98 2.31 -32.43
C LEU A 21 -2.87 0.83 -32.07
N GLU A 22 -1.92 0.13 -32.67
CA GLU A 22 -1.52 -1.18 -32.20
C GLU A 22 -1.03 -0.99 -30.78
N ALA A 23 -1.86 -1.34 -29.82
CA ALA A 23 -1.44 -1.45 -28.44
C ALA A 23 -0.25 -2.43 -28.42
N PRO A 24 0.83 -2.13 -27.70
CA PRO A 24 1.98 -3.02 -27.64
C PRO A 24 1.50 -4.38 -27.16
N ILE A 25 1.63 -5.40 -28.01
CA ILE A 25 1.34 -6.79 -27.65
C ILE A 25 2.41 -7.19 -26.65
N PHE A 26 2.11 -7.00 -25.36
CA PHE A 26 2.90 -7.62 -24.31
C PHE A 26 2.76 -9.14 -24.51
N LYS A 27 3.79 -9.77 -25.02
CA LYS A 27 3.90 -11.24 -25.01
C LYS A 27 3.73 -11.66 -23.54
N SER A 28 2.57 -12.15 -23.21
CA SER A 28 2.31 -12.69 -21.88
C SER A 28 3.35 -13.78 -21.62
N SER A 29 4.31 -13.51 -20.75
CA SER A 29 5.18 -14.55 -20.22
C SER A 29 4.28 -15.63 -19.66
N THR A 30 4.43 -16.86 -20.14
CA THR A 30 3.67 -18.02 -19.66
C THR A 30 3.96 -18.33 -18.18
N ASN A 31 5.05 -17.79 -17.65
CA ASN A 31 5.43 -17.90 -16.25
C ASN A 31 4.87 -16.72 -15.43
N LYS A 32 3.70 -16.93 -14.85
CA LYS A 32 3.16 -16.00 -13.85
C LYS A 32 4.00 -16.06 -12.57
N PRO A 33 4.29 -14.92 -11.93
CA PRO A 33 5.01 -14.93 -10.66
C PRO A 33 4.20 -15.71 -9.61
N LYS A 34 4.89 -16.58 -8.86
CA LYS A 34 4.28 -17.34 -7.75
C LYS A 34 4.13 -16.49 -6.49
N LEU A 35 4.97 -15.48 -6.34
CA LEU A 35 4.98 -14.56 -5.21
C LEU A 35 5.26 -13.15 -5.72
N VAL A 36 4.46 -12.19 -5.25
CA VAL A 36 4.71 -10.75 -5.43
C VAL A 36 4.87 -10.13 -4.04
N VAL A 37 5.96 -9.42 -3.83
CA VAL A 37 6.25 -8.73 -2.57
C VAL A 37 6.28 -7.23 -2.84
N GLY A 38 5.31 -6.51 -2.29
CA GLY A 38 5.29 -5.05 -2.28
C GLY A 38 5.98 -4.53 -1.01
N VAL A 39 7.03 -3.73 -1.17
CA VAL A 39 7.73 -3.10 -0.04
C VAL A 39 7.57 -1.60 -0.15
N VAL A 40 6.97 -0.99 0.88
CA VAL A 40 6.87 0.46 1.01
C VAL A 40 7.74 0.91 2.17
N VAL A 41 8.68 1.80 1.89
CA VAL A 41 9.52 2.42 2.91
C VAL A 41 8.93 3.80 3.19
N ASP A 42 8.15 3.88 4.27
CA ASP A 42 7.48 5.13 4.69
C ASP A 42 8.52 6.20 5.09
N GLN A 43 8.21 7.47 4.82
CA GLN A 43 9.10 8.63 5.05
C GLN A 43 10.44 8.61 4.31
N MET A 44 10.67 7.66 3.40
CA MET A 44 11.91 7.63 2.62
C MET A 44 11.85 8.65 1.49
N ARG A 45 12.73 9.64 1.54
CA ARG A 45 12.87 10.63 0.47
C ARG A 45 13.59 10.03 -0.74
N PHE A 46 13.14 10.36 -1.93
CA PHE A 46 13.74 9.88 -3.19
C PHE A 46 15.25 10.19 -3.26
N GLU A 47 15.64 11.37 -2.79
CA GLU A 47 17.05 11.79 -2.79
C GLU A 47 17.97 10.87 -2.01
N TYR A 48 17.47 10.11 -1.01
CA TYR A 48 18.29 9.18 -0.23
C TYR A 48 18.87 8.06 -1.10
N LEU A 49 18.21 7.67 -2.17
CA LEU A 49 18.74 6.68 -3.11
C LEU A 49 20.06 7.17 -3.77
N ASN A 50 20.16 8.45 -4.06
CA ASN A 50 21.36 9.04 -4.64
C ASN A 50 22.35 9.52 -3.56
N ARG A 51 21.85 10.21 -2.52
CA ARG A 51 22.69 10.77 -1.45
C ARG A 51 23.51 9.68 -0.74
N PHE A 52 22.93 8.53 -0.50
CA PHE A 52 23.57 7.43 0.22
C PHE A 52 24.03 6.28 -0.69
N LYS A 53 24.05 6.48 -2.01
CA LYS A 53 24.39 5.43 -2.99
C LYS A 53 25.69 4.70 -2.66
N ASN A 54 26.71 5.42 -2.25
CA ASN A 54 28.04 4.87 -1.91
C ASN A 54 28.06 4.15 -0.54
N LYS A 55 26.99 4.21 0.23
CA LYS A 55 26.82 3.54 1.52
C LYS A 55 26.00 2.26 1.43
N TYR A 56 25.27 2.06 0.32
CA TYR A 56 24.48 0.86 0.14
C TYR A 56 25.38 -0.34 -0.22
N SER A 57 25.01 -1.51 0.33
CA SER A 57 25.62 -2.76 -0.11
C SER A 57 25.21 -3.10 -1.55
N SER A 58 25.89 -4.04 -2.17
CA SER A 58 25.56 -4.54 -3.52
C SER A 58 24.16 -5.18 -3.60
N GLN A 59 23.56 -5.52 -2.48
CA GLN A 59 22.21 -6.05 -2.36
C GLN A 59 21.22 -4.93 -2.02
N GLY A 60 19.94 -5.26 -1.85
CA GLY A 60 18.91 -4.28 -1.47
C GLY A 60 18.70 -3.22 -2.55
N PHE A 61 18.82 -1.95 -2.19
CA PHE A 61 18.56 -0.83 -3.09
C PHE A 61 19.41 -0.84 -4.35
N LEU A 62 20.73 -1.07 -4.24
CA LEU A 62 21.58 -1.12 -5.43
C LEU A 62 21.22 -2.26 -6.37
N ARG A 63 20.86 -3.43 -5.85
CA ARG A 63 20.40 -4.54 -6.67
C ARG A 63 19.11 -4.18 -7.42
N LEU A 64 18.13 -3.59 -6.72
CA LEU A 64 16.86 -3.19 -7.33
C LEU A 64 17.07 -2.10 -8.38
N MET A 65 17.93 -1.11 -8.12
CA MET A 65 18.24 -0.04 -9.07
C MET A 65 18.99 -0.56 -10.32
N ASN A 66 19.89 -1.53 -10.18
CA ASN A 66 20.73 -2.03 -11.27
C ASN A 66 20.07 -3.16 -12.07
N GLN A 67 19.21 -3.95 -11.47
CA GLN A 67 18.60 -5.13 -12.08
C GLN A 67 17.09 -5.01 -12.28
N GLY A 68 16.46 -3.99 -11.70
CA GLY A 68 15.04 -3.70 -11.79
C GLY A 68 14.73 -2.54 -12.71
N TYR A 69 13.49 -2.07 -12.64
CA TYR A 69 13.03 -0.87 -13.32
C TYR A 69 12.82 0.27 -12.32
N SER A 70 13.31 1.47 -12.64
CA SER A 70 13.19 2.66 -11.79
C SER A 70 12.27 3.70 -12.43
N CYS A 71 11.22 4.08 -11.71
CA CYS A 71 10.33 5.18 -12.10
C CYS A 71 10.86 6.49 -11.51
N ASN A 72 11.66 7.24 -12.28
CA ASN A 72 12.34 8.44 -11.77
C ASN A 72 11.47 9.71 -11.73
N ASN A 73 10.29 9.66 -12.35
CA ASN A 73 9.36 10.79 -12.43
C ASN A 73 7.95 10.37 -12.01
N HIS A 74 7.85 9.75 -10.82
CA HIS A 74 6.58 9.35 -10.23
C HIS A 74 6.26 10.25 -9.04
N HIS A 75 5.15 10.98 -9.12
CA HIS A 75 4.73 11.96 -8.13
C HIS A 75 3.30 11.71 -7.69
N PHE A 76 3.02 11.98 -6.42
CA PHE A 76 1.65 12.15 -5.97
C PHE A 76 1.12 13.50 -6.46
N ASN A 77 -0.10 13.52 -6.96
CA ASN A 77 -0.78 14.73 -7.44
C ASN A 77 -1.72 15.35 -6.40
N TYR A 78 -1.47 15.09 -5.12
CA TYR A 78 -2.25 15.59 -3.99
C TYR A 78 -1.36 15.84 -2.77
N ILE A 79 -1.88 16.59 -1.81
CA ILE A 79 -1.29 16.86 -0.50
C ILE A 79 -2.41 16.80 0.57
N PRO A 80 -2.08 16.44 1.82
CA PRO A 80 -0.80 15.96 2.32
C PRO A 80 -0.56 14.48 2.00
N THR A 81 0.69 14.10 1.74
CA THR A 81 1.12 12.71 1.49
C THR A 81 1.46 11.99 2.79
N LEU A 82 0.50 11.94 3.72
CA LEU A 82 0.63 11.21 4.97
C LEU A 82 0.62 9.69 4.77
N THR A 83 0.97 8.92 5.81
CA THR A 83 1.04 7.45 5.76
C THR A 83 -0.25 6.82 5.22
N GLY A 84 -1.41 7.16 5.79
CA GLY A 84 -2.70 6.60 5.40
C GLY A 84 -3.03 6.86 3.93
N PRO A 85 -3.14 8.13 3.48
CA PRO A 85 -3.37 8.45 2.07
C PRO A 85 -2.33 7.86 1.12
N GLY A 86 -1.05 7.90 1.51
CA GLY A 86 0.05 7.40 0.68
C GLY A 86 -0.05 5.89 0.42
N HIS A 87 -0.22 5.08 1.46
CA HIS A 87 -0.39 3.64 1.31
C HIS A 87 -1.68 3.30 0.55
N ALA A 88 -2.80 3.97 0.86
CA ALA A 88 -4.04 3.78 0.13
C ALA A 88 -3.87 4.09 -1.38
N SER A 89 -3.19 5.20 -1.72
CA SER A 89 -2.96 5.59 -3.12
C SER A 89 -2.07 4.62 -3.87
N ILE A 90 -0.93 4.19 -3.27
CA ILE A 90 0.01 3.26 -3.90
C ILE A 90 -0.69 1.94 -4.26
N PHE A 91 -1.46 1.39 -3.33
CA PHE A 91 -2.06 0.07 -3.51
C PHE A 91 -3.42 0.08 -4.21
N SER A 92 -4.10 1.22 -4.30
CA SER A 92 -5.34 1.36 -5.07
C SER A 92 -5.13 1.94 -6.48
N GLY A 93 -3.99 2.60 -6.73
CA GLY A 93 -3.72 3.29 -7.99
C GLY A 93 -4.56 4.55 -8.19
N THR A 94 -5.11 5.14 -7.12
CA THR A 94 -5.98 6.32 -7.19
C THR A 94 -5.66 7.34 -6.09
N THR A 95 -6.43 8.40 -5.98
CA THR A 95 -6.18 9.54 -5.10
C THR A 95 -7.17 9.61 -3.94
N PRO A 96 -6.88 10.40 -2.87
CA PRO A 96 -7.76 10.55 -1.73
C PRO A 96 -9.21 10.91 -2.06
N SER A 97 -9.44 11.71 -3.10
CA SER A 97 -10.78 12.07 -3.56
C SER A 97 -11.61 10.88 -4.05
N VAL A 98 -10.95 9.80 -4.48
CA VAL A 98 -11.59 8.58 -4.98
C VAL A 98 -11.59 7.49 -3.91
N HIS A 99 -10.43 7.20 -3.30
CA HIS A 99 -10.34 6.13 -2.32
C HIS A 99 -10.82 6.52 -0.91
N GLY A 100 -11.06 7.83 -0.64
CA GLY A 100 -11.69 8.30 0.60
C GLY A 100 -10.76 8.44 1.81
N ILE A 101 -9.49 8.07 1.72
CA ILE A 101 -8.52 8.21 2.82
C ILE A 101 -7.78 9.54 2.63
N ILE A 102 -8.27 10.58 3.29
CA ILE A 102 -7.80 11.97 3.11
C ILE A 102 -6.70 12.37 4.10
N GLY A 103 -6.51 11.61 5.16
CA GLY A 103 -5.52 11.85 6.20
C GLY A 103 -5.27 10.58 7.02
N ASN A 104 -4.37 10.64 8.00
CA ASN A 104 -4.31 9.61 9.04
C ASN A 104 -5.55 9.72 9.95
N ASP A 105 -5.96 10.97 10.18
CA ASP A 105 -7.16 11.34 10.92
C ASP A 105 -7.85 12.48 10.17
N TRP A 106 -9.16 12.57 10.29
CA TRP A 106 -9.95 13.72 9.81
C TRP A 106 -11.20 13.96 10.66
N TYR A 107 -11.67 15.19 10.66
CA TYR A 107 -12.93 15.52 11.29
C TYR A 107 -14.08 15.19 10.34
N ASP A 108 -14.96 14.30 10.75
CA ASP A 108 -16.20 13.98 10.03
C ASP A 108 -17.32 14.93 10.51
N LYS A 109 -17.74 15.81 9.60
CA LYS A 109 -18.78 16.81 9.87
C LYS A 109 -20.16 16.18 10.11
N THR A 110 -20.41 14.98 9.60
CA THR A 110 -21.70 14.30 9.75
C THR A 110 -21.85 13.69 11.14
N THR A 111 -20.78 13.12 11.65
CA THR A 111 -20.77 12.49 12.97
C THR A 111 -20.20 13.40 14.06
N GLU A 112 -19.70 14.57 13.69
CA GLU A 112 -19.05 15.57 14.56
C GLU A 112 -17.91 14.98 15.40
N ARG A 113 -17.13 14.09 14.80
CA ARG A 113 -16.03 13.36 15.47
C ARG A 113 -14.78 13.29 14.61
N THR A 114 -13.64 13.20 15.29
CA THR A 114 -12.41 12.81 14.63
C THR A 114 -12.44 11.30 14.33
N VAL A 115 -12.20 10.97 13.07
CA VAL A 115 -12.13 9.60 12.56
C VAL A 115 -10.69 9.28 12.25
N TYR A 116 -10.16 8.20 12.83
CA TYR A 116 -8.88 7.63 12.43
C TYR A 116 -9.09 6.73 11.20
N CYS A 117 -8.18 6.78 10.26
CA CYS A 117 -8.38 6.25 8.90
C CYS A 117 -8.74 4.76 8.83
N THR A 118 -8.33 3.94 9.79
CA THR A 118 -8.64 2.50 9.84
C THR A 118 -9.65 2.13 10.91
N THR A 119 -10.16 3.10 11.71
CA THR A 119 -11.07 2.79 12.81
C THR A 119 -12.39 2.20 12.32
N ASN A 120 -12.77 1.08 12.93
CA ASN A 120 -14.11 0.52 12.87
C ASN A 120 -14.45 -0.19 14.18
N ASN A 121 -15.38 0.39 14.94
CA ASN A 121 -15.78 -0.10 16.26
C ASN A 121 -16.55 -1.44 16.24
N LYS A 122 -16.90 -1.95 15.07
CA LYS A 122 -17.53 -3.27 14.91
C LYS A 122 -16.55 -4.41 15.18
N TYR A 123 -15.25 -4.14 15.07
CA TYR A 123 -14.20 -5.14 15.23
C TYR A 123 -13.36 -4.88 16.48
N GLY A 124 -12.71 -5.91 16.94
CA GLY A 124 -11.86 -5.88 18.14
C GLY A 124 -10.44 -6.36 17.89
N PRO A 125 -9.54 -6.17 18.85
CA PRO A 125 -8.17 -6.67 18.79
C PRO A 125 -8.12 -8.20 18.83
N VAL A 126 -7.15 -8.76 18.12
CA VAL A 126 -6.82 -10.18 18.15
C VAL A 126 -5.31 -10.33 18.33
N GLY A 127 -4.90 -10.95 19.42
CA GLY A 127 -3.49 -11.23 19.73
C GLY A 127 -2.81 -10.27 20.70
N ALA A 128 -3.48 -9.20 21.10
CA ALA A 128 -3.03 -8.30 22.15
C ALA A 128 -4.25 -7.72 22.91
N ASP A 129 -4.08 -7.44 24.18
CA ASP A 129 -5.09 -6.77 25.01
C ASP A 129 -4.90 -5.25 24.91
N THR A 130 -5.60 -4.64 23.97
CA THR A 130 -5.45 -3.22 23.65
C THR A 130 -6.68 -2.64 22.97
N THR A 131 -6.86 -1.33 23.08
CA THR A 131 -7.91 -0.61 22.33
C THR A 131 -7.54 -0.36 20.86
N TYR A 132 -6.28 -0.58 20.47
CA TYR A 132 -5.76 -0.31 19.12
C TYR A 132 -6.17 -1.33 18.05
N GLY A 133 -6.97 -2.32 18.37
CA GLY A 133 -7.40 -3.37 17.45
C GLY A 133 -8.76 -3.16 16.80
N LYS A 134 -9.40 -2.02 17.01
CA LYS A 134 -10.67 -1.66 16.35
C LYS A 134 -10.41 -1.15 14.93
N VAL A 135 -9.87 -2.02 14.09
CA VAL A 135 -9.27 -1.69 12.81
C VAL A 135 -9.86 -2.52 11.68
N ALA A 136 -10.21 -1.86 10.59
CA ALA A 136 -10.65 -2.49 9.35
C ALA A 136 -10.40 -1.56 8.14
N PRO A 137 -10.35 -2.07 6.89
CA PRO A 137 -10.18 -1.26 5.69
C PRO A 137 -11.45 -0.52 5.24
N THR A 138 -12.50 -0.49 6.04
CA THR A 138 -13.86 -0.07 5.64
C THR A 138 -13.98 1.40 5.22
N ASN A 139 -13.05 2.26 5.63
CA ASN A 139 -12.99 3.65 5.17
C ASN A 139 -12.43 3.78 3.76
N LEU A 140 -11.69 2.79 3.28
CA LEU A 140 -11.22 2.71 1.90
C LEU A 140 -12.39 2.40 0.98
N LYS A 141 -12.68 3.28 0.01
CA LYS A 141 -13.87 3.21 -0.85
C LYS A 141 -13.66 2.41 -2.14
N VAL A 142 -12.44 1.94 -2.38
CA VAL A 142 -12.04 1.24 -3.60
C VAL A 142 -11.27 -0.02 -3.26
N THR A 143 -11.15 -0.91 -4.23
CA THR A 143 -10.31 -2.11 -4.13
C THR A 143 -8.83 -1.77 -4.28
N THR A 144 -7.98 -2.61 -3.74
CA THR A 144 -6.52 -2.55 -3.90
C THR A 144 -6.04 -3.55 -4.94
N VAL A 145 -4.77 -3.46 -5.36
CA VAL A 145 -4.15 -4.49 -6.19
C VAL A 145 -4.20 -5.87 -5.53
N ALA A 146 -4.15 -5.91 -4.21
CA ALA A 146 -4.28 -7.12 -3.40
C ALA A 146 -5.69 -7.72 -3.49
N ASP A 147 -6.73 -6.87 -3.42
CA ASP A 147 -8.12 -7.27 -3.64
C ASP A 147 -8.32 -7.82 -5.05
N GLN A 148 -7.77 -7.11 -6.06
CA GLN A 148 -7.86 -7.54 -7.45
C GLN A 148 -7.20 -8.90 -7.69
N ASN A 149 -6.05 -9.15 -7.05
CA ASN A 149 -5.43 -10.48 -7.08
C ASN A 149 -6.32 -11.56 -6.46
N ARG A 150 -6.97 -11.27 -5.34
CA ARG A 150 -7.92 -12.19 -4.69
C ARG A 150 -9.11 -12.48 -5.59
N ILE A 151 -9.70 -11.44 -6.18
CA ILE A 151 -10.85 -11.58 -7.10
C ILE A 151 -10.43 -12.37 -8.36
N PHE A 152 -9.33 -11.97 -9.01
CA PHE A 152 -8.82 -12.64 -10.20
C PHE A 152 -8.52 -14.12 -9.98
N THR A 153 -8.01 -14.48 -8.83
CA THR A 153 -7.72 -15.87 -8.47
C THR A 153 -8.93 -16.60 -7.86
N GLN A 154 -10.13 -16.01 -7.89
CA GLN A 154 -11.33 -16.57 -7.26
C GLN A 154 -11.10 -16.93 -5.79
N MET A 155 -10.46 -16.01 -5.05
CA MET A 155 -10.09 -16.13 -3.64
C MET A 155 -9.07 -17.24 -3.31
N ARG A 156 -8.50 -17.92 -4.30
CA ARG A 156 -7.46 -18.95 -4.08
C ARG A 156 -6.08 -18.35 -3.78
N GLY A 157 -5.75 -17.20 -4.36
CA GLY A 157 -4.54 -16.47 -4.05
C GLY A 157 -4.52 -16.03 -2.58
N LYS A 158 -3.33 -15.94 -2.00
CA LYS A 158 -3.16 -15.44 -0.63
C LYS A 158 -2.66 -14.00 -0.67
N THR A 159 -3.18 -13.18 0.24
CA THR A 159 -2.77 -11.80 0.42
C THR A 159 -2.60 -11.52 1.90
N ILE A 160 -1.44 -10.97 2.25
CA ILE A 160 -1.08 -10.65 3.63
C ILE A 160 -0.42 -9.27 3.63
N GLY A 161 -0.86 -8.39 4.53
CA GLY A 161 -0.23 -7.11 4.83
C GLY A 161 0.52 -7.18 6.15
N VAL A 162 1.73 -6.62 6.22
CA VAL A 162 2.51 -6.54 7.46
C VAL A 162 3.16 -5.18 7.55
N SER A 163 3.01 -4.50 8.68
CA SER A 163 3.66 -3.21 8.93
C SER A 163 3.77 -2.96 10.44
N ILE A 164 4.64 -2.03 10.84
CA ILE A 164 4.70 -1.59 12.23
C ILE A 164 3.38 -0.94 12.65
N LYS A 165 2.72 -0.18 11.75
CA LYS A 165 1.45 0.47 12.02
C LYS A 165 0.30 -0.16 11.24
N ASP A 166 -0.87 -0.22 11.86
CA ASP A 166 -2.10 -0.78 11.29
C ASP A 166 -2.42 -0.27 9.88
N ARG A 167 -2.42 1.04 9.64
CA ARG A 167 -2.71 1.64 8.34
C ARG A 167 -1.73 1.25 7.24
N GLY A 168 -0.47 1.00 7.61
CA GLY A 168 0.56 0.48 6.71
C GLY A 168 0.39 -1.00 6.38
N ALA A 169 -0.35 -1.76 7.17
CA ALA A 169 -0.70 -3.16 6.90
C ALA A 169 -2.06 -3.29 6.19
N VAL A 170 -3.05 -2.56 6.67
CA VAL A 170 -4.47 -2.70 6.30
C VAL A 170 -4.75 -2.19 4.88
N PHE A 171 -4.26 -1.00 4.52
CA PHE A 171 -4.52 -0.45 3.19
C PHE A 171 -3.83 -1.25 2.07
N PRO A 172 -2.56 -1.66 2.20
CA PRO A 172 -1.98 -2.60 1.23
C PRO A 172 -2.72 -3.92 1.13
N ALA A 173 -3.13 -4.49 2.26
CA ALA A 173 -3.85 -5.76 2.30
C ALA A 173 -5.23 -5.67 1.62
N GLY A 174 -5.94 -4.56 1.78
CA GLY A 174 -7.27 -4.36 1.22
C GLY A 174 -8.38 -5.06 1.99
N HIS A 175 -9.54 -5.19 1.32
CA HIS A 175 -10.77 -5.71 1.92
C HIS A 175 -10.82 -7.23 2.02
N THR A 176 -10.16 -7.94 1.11
CA THR A 176 -10.30 -9.39 0.94
C THR A 176 -9.09 -10.18 1.39
N ALA A 177 -8.16 -9.53 2.10
CA ALA A 177 -6.92 -10.16 2.54
C ALA A 177 -7.16 -11.35 3.48
N ASN A 178 -6.20 -12.28 3.47
CA ASN A 178 -6.15 -13.38 4.43
C ASN A 178 -5.67 -12.93 5.81
N GLY A 179 -5.05 -11.76 5.90
CA GLY A 179 -4.63 -11.14 7.14
C GLY A 179 -3.90 -9.83 6.91
N ALA A 180 -4.00 -8.94 7.89
CA ALA A 180 -3.16 -7.78 8.05
C ALA A 180 -2.63 -7.78 9.49
N TYR A 181 -1.31 -7.63 9.65
CA TYR A 181 -0.65 -7.70 10.93
C TYR A 181 0.12 -6.43 11.21
N TRP A 182 0.02 -5.93 12.43
CA TRP A 182 0.79 -4.77 12.88
C TRP A 182 1.30 -4.96 14.29
N PHE A 183 2.24 -4.11 14.70
CA PHE A 183 2.91 -4.23 15.97
C PHE A 183 2.24 -3.32 17.02
N GLU A 184 1.81 -3.90 18.12
CA GLU A 184 1.41 -3.19 19.31
C GLU A 184 2.64 -2.98 20.20
N GLY A 185 3.17 -1.77 20.23
CA GLY A 185 4.44 -1.46 20.90
C GLY A 185 4.30 -0.63 22.17
N LEU A 186 3.07 -0.31 22.60
CA LEU A 186 2.85 0.54 23.77
C LEU A 186 2.70 -0.25 25.08
N ASN A 187 2.17 -1.46 25.01
CA ASN A 187 1.91 -2.28 26.17
C ASN A 187 2.72 -3.59 26.16
N GLU A 188 2.32 -4.52 25.31
CA GLU A 188 2.84 -5.89 25.35
C GLU A 188 3.99 -6.16 24.36
N GLY A 189 4.15 -5.31 23.35
CA GLY A 189 5.16 -5.52 22.33
C GLY A 189 4.88 -6.75 21.46
N LYS A 190 3.65 -6.89 20.93
CA LYS A 190 3.20 -8.05 20.18
C LYS A 190 2.72 -7.69 18.78
N TRP A 191 2.89 -8.60 17.85
CA TRP A 191 2.20 -8.57 16.57
C TRP A 191 0.76 -9.01 16.76
N MET A 192 -0.15 -8.24 16.20
CA MET A 192 -1.58 -8.40 16.34
C MET A 192 -2.32 -8.21 15.03
N THR A 193 -3.62 -8.48 15.05
CA THR A 193 -4.57 -8.19 13.97
C THR A 193 -5.89 -7.74 14.57
N SER A 194 -6.94 -7.68 13.75
CA SER A 194 -8.32 -7.44 14.21
C SER A 194 -9.25 -8.58 13.81
N SER A 195 -10.39 -8.64 14.50
CA SER A 195 -11.45 -9.61 14.18
C SER A 195 -12.12 -9.37 12.82
N TYR A 196 -11.73 -8.32 12.07
CA TYR A 196 -12.07 -8.18 10.66
C TYR A 196 -11.47 -9.29 9.81
N TYR A 197 -10.23 -9.68 10.11
CA TYR A 197 -9.48 -10.66 9.32
C TYR A 197 -9.58 -12.07 9.85
N MET A 198 -9.60 -12.24 11.18
CA MET A 198 -9.61 -13.56 11.82
C MET A 198 -9.99 -13.48 13.31
N ASP A 199 -10.47 -14.59 13.84
CA ASP A 199 -10.85 -14.69 15.27
C ASP A 199 -9.68 -15.05 16.19
N ALA A 200 -8.61 -15.63 15.64
CA ALA A 200 -7.41 -16.01 16.39
C ALA A 200 -6.16 -15.88 15.53
N LEU A 201 -5.03 -15.52 16.15
CA LEU A 201 -3.75 -15.46 15.44
C LEU A 201 -3.33 -16.85 14.95
N PRO A 202 -2.78 -16.97 13.73
CA PRO A 202 -2.20 -18.21 13.26
C PRO A 202 -0.95 -18.56 14.06
N LYS A 203 -0.69 -19.86 14.17
CA LYS A 203 0.41 -20.39 15.01
C LYS A 203 1.76 -19.69 14.77
N TRP A 204 2.10 -19.39 13.53
CA TRP A 204 3.38 -18.75 13.23
C TRP A 204 3.50 -17.33 13.82
N VAL A 205 2.40 -16.57 13.96
CA VAL A 205 2.41 -15.26 14.63
C VAL A 205 2.49 -15.46 16.15
N VAL A 206 1.75 -16.43 16.69
CA VAL A 206 1.83 -16.78 18.13
C VAL A 206 3.25 -17.18 18.51
N ASP A 207 3.88 -18.04 17.71
CA ASP A 207 5.25 -18.47 17.95
C ASP A 207 6.25 -17.28 17.83
N PHE A 208 6.02 -16.37 16.88
CA PHE A 208 6.83 -15.17 16.75
C PHE A 208 6.69 -14.22 17.95
N ASN A 209 5.51 -14.11 18.51
CA ASN A 209 5.22 -13.29 19.69
C ASN A 209 5.76 -13.91 21.00
N ALA A 210 6.34 -15.10 20.97
CA ALA A 210 6.89 -15.71 22.18
C ALA A 210 7.96 -14.81 22.82
N PRO A 211 7.98 -14.63 24.15
CA PRO A 211 8.92 -13.70 24.83
C PRO A 211 10.39 -13.98 24.50
N SER A 212 10.77 -15.25 24.31
CA SER A 212 12.11 -15.65 23.90
C SER A 212 12.54 -15.11 22.53
N ASN A 213 11.60 -14.78 21.65
CA ASN A 213 11.92 -14.21 20.35
C ASN A 213 12.12 -12.69 20.44
N ILE A 214 11.29 -12.01 21.22
CA ILE A 214 11.40 -10.56 21.40
C ILE A 214 12.74 -10.20 22.04
N SER A 215 13.15 -10.91 23.09
CA SER A 215 14.41 -10.66 23.80
C SER A 215 15.66 -10.81 22.91
N LYS A 216 15.59 -11.58 21.82
CA LYS A 216 16.69 -11.67 20.83
C LYS A 216 16.95 -10.37 20.09
N TYR A 217 15.94 -9.52 19.97
CA TYR A 217 15.98 -8.25 19.22
C TYR A 217 16.14 -7.03 20.13
N VAL A 218 15.85 -7.16 21.43
CA VAL A 218 16.08 -6.11 22.41
C VAL A 218 17.58 -6.07 22.76
N LYS A 219 18.32 -5.33 21.97
CA LYS A 219 19.77 -5.14 22.10
C LYS A 219 20.08 -3.66 22.04
N THR A 220 21.18 -3.25 22.66
CA THR A 220 21.71 -1.90 22.45
C THR A 220 21.95 -1.70 20.96
N TRP A 221 21.36 -0.65 20.40
CA TRP A 221 21.63 -0.26 19.04
C TRP A 221 22.92 0.58 19.01
N ASN A 222 23.88 0.17 18.23
CA ASN A 222 25.12 0.90 18.02
C ASN A 222 25.18 1.33 16.55
N THR A 223 25.81 2.45 16.29
CA THR A 223 26.11 2.89 14.92
C THR A 223 27.03 1.90 14.25
N LEU A 224 26.88 1.70 12.93
CA LEU A 224 27.72 0.78 12.15
C LEU A 224 29.19 1.20 12.13
N TYR A 225 29.43 2.50 12.14
CA TYR A 225 30.76 3.13 12.17
C TYR A 225 30.88 4.01 13.42
N ASP A 226 32.09 4.49 13.72
CA ASP A 226 32.31 5.51 14.74
C ASP A 226 31.43 6.73 14.48
N ILE A 227 30.79 7.23 15.55
CA ILE A 227 29.83 8.35 15.44
C ILE A 227 30.44 9.58 14.79
N ASN A 228 31.72 9.81 14.99
CA ASN A 228 32.47 10.95 14.42
C ASN A 228 32.63 10.88 12.88
N LEU A 229 32.37 9.71 12.29
CA LEU A 229 32.36 9.54 10.82
C LEU A 229 31.04 9.96 10.17
N TYR A 230 30.01 10.22 10.95
CA TYR A 230 28.72 10.70 10.44
C TYR A 230 28.72 12.24 10.42
N GLN A 231 28.35 12.80 9.26
CA GLN A 231 28.17 14.25 9.15
C GLN A 231 26.92 14.67 9.92
N GLU A 232 27.00 15.82 10.57
CA GLU A 232 25.90 16.42 11.33
C GLU A 232 25.38 15.50 12.47
N SER A 233 26.22 14.61 12.97
CA SER A 233 25.90 13.87 14.18
C SER A 233 25.80 14.84 15.35
N GLY A 234 24.70 14.75 16.10
CA GLY A 234 24.54 15.49 17.36
C GLY A 234 25.35 14.86 18.49
N PRO A 235 25.47 15.54 19.64
CA PRO A 235 25.99 14.92 20.85
C PRO A 235 25.08 13.73 21.26
N ASP A 236 25.69 12.70 21.86
CA ASP A 236 25.01 11.54 22.42
C ASP A 236 24.05 11.92 23.55
#